data_19e71c8c23d56e0dae8476bf5ecab346
#
_entry.id   19e71c8c23d56e0dae8476bf5ecab346
#
_cell.length_a   1.000
_cell.length_b   1.000
_cell.length_c   1.000
_cell.angle_alpha   90.00
_cell.angle_beta   90.00
_cell.angle_gamma   90.00
#
_symmetry.space_group_name_H-M   'P 1'
#
loop_
_entity.id
_entity.type
_entity.pdbx_description
1 polymer ?
#
loop_
_entity_poly.entity_id
_entity_poly.type
_entity_poly.pdbx_seq_one_letter_code
_entity_poly.pdbx_strand_id
1 'polypeptide(L)'
;MARRGKTAAGQAVKVCAIALAAFAAASWPAHADWRDDIGTFRVGIVAEPGGGNTIPGLARLTDAFANALGMKVEFVVARDYAALIEAQASGRVQYAVYSALAYATASERCGCVEPLVAPVDADGAVGIRSVLVTRDGRLPDLAAMASHRIAIAPAGNVGGALLPMAALSAEGVRIAQDSPFLTRAASATAAEAMLSGGEADGLFGWEPAGADGQPTHSGGTVARLEVAGMQGASLRVLWTSGLLRYGPHAVRSDLDPEAKRRLTVFLTNLKSQTPDVYDLLESTHSGGFTPAAPGDYAMALAIVRRTADGRE
;
A
#
# COMPACT_ATOMS: atom_id res chain seq x y z
N MET A 1 82.83 50.86 -39.60
CA MET A 1 82.48 49.40 -39.50
C MET A 1 81.54 49.13 -38.35
N ALA A 2 80.38 48.67 -38.63
CA ALA A 2 79.29 48.54 -37.71
C ALA A 2 79.37 47.21 -36.96
N ARG A 3 78.95 47.17 -35.67
CA ARG A 3 78.41 45.98 -35.05
C ARG A 3 77.26 46.36 -34.09
N ARG A 4 76.17 45.88 -34.46
CA ARG A 4 74.89 45.98 -33.72
C ARG A 4 74.90 45.10 -32.48
N GLY A 5 74.46 45.64 -31.30
CA GLY A 5 74.06 44.91 -30.14
C GLY A 5 72.58 44.65 -30.23
N LYS A 6 72.14 43.41 -30.05
CA LYS A 6 70.70 42.99 -29.93
C LYS A 6 70.34 42.91 -28.48
N THR A 7 69.28 43.59 -28.15
CA THR A 7 68.60 43.70 -26.86
C THR A 7 67.93 42.40 -26.43
N ALA A 8 68.20 42.03 -25.20
CA ALA A 8 67.47 41.01 -24.47
C ALA A 8 66.26 41.66 -23.75
N ALA A 9 65.09 41.57 -24.33
CA ALA A 9 63.83 41.95 -23.69
C ALA A 9 62.76 41.06 -24.26
N GLY A 10 62.45 39.97 -23.60
CA GLY A 10 61.41 39.09 -24.11
C GLY A 10 61.12 37.80 -23.37
N GLN A 11 61.46 37.68 -22.04
CA GLN A 11 61.20 36.44 -21.32
C GLN A 11 60.48 36.58 -19.93
N ALA A 12 60.05 37.76 -19.56
CA ALA A 12 59.42 37.97 -18.21
C ALA A 12 57.90 38.02 -18.20
N VAL A 13 57.16 37.76 -19.33
CA VAL A 13 55.73 37.94 -19.39
C VAL A 13 54.94 36.60 -19.49
N LYS A 14 55.62 35.45 -19.58
CA LYS A 14 54.90 34.14 -19.76
C LYS A 14 54.72 33.31 -18.51
N VAL A 15 55.17 33.72 -17.33
CA VAL A 15 55.06 32.90 -16.08
C VAL A 15 53.87 33.29 -15.17
N CYS A 16 53.31 34.49 -15.32
CA CYS A 16 52.18 34.94 -14.47
C CYS A 16 50.78 34.53 -14.95
N ALA A 17 50.63 33.96 -16.16
CA ALA A 17 49.28 33.60 -16.69
C ALA A 17 48.81 32.17 -16.35
N ILE A 18 49.67 31.30 -15.81
CA ILE A 18 49.33 29.91 -15.51
C ILE A 18 48.87 29.70 -14.05
N ALA A 19 49.15 30.64 -13.14
CA ALA A 19 48.79 30.52 -11.73
C ALA A 19 47.34 30.95 -11.38
N LEU A 20 46.61 31.64 -12.30
CA LEU A 20 45.20 32.05 -12.05
C LEU A 20 44.15 31.10 -12.60
N ALA A 21 44.51 30.09 -13.39
CA ALA A 21 43.54 29.12 -13.94
C ALA A 21 43.29 27.89 -13.06
N ALA A 22 44.04 27.70 -11.95
CA ALA A 22 43.94 26.52 -11.11
C ALA A 22 43.02 26.69 -9.88
N PHE A 23 42.41 27.87 -9.65
CA PHE A 23 41.57 28.13 -8.48
C PHE A 23 40.08 28.26 -8.78
N ALA A 24 39.64 28.02 -10.02
CA ALA A 24 38.21 28.07 -10.42
C ALA A 24 37.52 26.70 -10.49
N ALA A 25 38.16 25.63 -10.03
CA ALA A 25 37.63 24.26 -10.18
C ALA A 25 37.46 23.57 -8.85
N ALA A 26 36.66 24.08 -7.93
CA ALA A 26 36.09 23.27 -6.81
C ALA A 26 35.07 24.05 -5.97
N SER A 27 34.09 24.65 -6.59
CA SER A 27 32.85 24.99 -5.87
C SER A 27 31.72 24.20 -6.52
N TRP A 28 31.78 22.88 -6.43
CA TRP A 28 30.53 22.12 -6.50
C TRP A 28 29.75 22.53 -5.26
N PRO A 29 28.50 22.97 -5.41
CA PRO A 29 27.66 23.18 -4.27
C PRO A 29 27.65 21.85 -3.51
N ALA A 30 28.10 21.83 -2.26
CA ALA A 30 27.81 20.75 -1.36
C ALA A 30 26.29 20.71 -1.31
N HIS A 31 25.66 19.74 -2.00
CA HIS A 31 24.25 19.50 -1.79
C HIS A 31 24.13 19.21 -0.28
N ALA A 32 23.36 20.06 0.41
CA ALA A 32 23.02 19.81 1.80
C ALA A 32 22.53 18.35 1.88
N ASP A 33 23.05 17.59 2.82
CA ASP A 33 22.60 16.21 2.99
C ASP A 33 21.13 16.28 3.37
N TRP A 34 20.26 15.60 2.62
CA TRP A 34 18.83 15.53 2.89
C TRP A 34 18.51 15.16 4.36
N ARG A 35 19.45 14.52 5.05
CA ARG A 35 19.34 14.18 6.47
C ARG A 35 19.37 15.41 7.36
N ASP A 36 20.17 16.41 7.00
CA ASP A 36 20.26 17.66 7.75
C ASP A 36 18.96 18.45 7.62
N ASP A 37 18.34 18.43 6.43
CA ASP A 37 17.04 19.09 6.19
C ASP A 37 15.90 18.43 6.99
N ILE A 38 15.92 17.11 7.14
CA ILE A 38 14.90 16.36 7.90
C ILE A 38 15.20 16.38 9.42
N GLY A 39 16.47 16.30 9.82
CA GLY A 39 16.93 16.24 11.21
C GLY A 39 16.55 14.95 11.93
N THR A 40 15.27 14.67 12.11
CA THR A 40 14.76 13.42 12.69
C THR A 40 13.68 12.84 11.78
N PHE A 41 13.92 11.61 11.28
CA PHE A 41 12.97 10.90 10.43
C PHE A 41 11.86 10.26 11.26
N ARG A 42 10.60 10.62 11.02
CA ARG A 42 9.46 10.12 11.78
C ARG A 42 8.68 9.08 11.00
N VAL A 43 8.53 7.90 11.62
CA VAL A 43 7.75 6.76 11.14
C VAL A 43 6.41 6.74 11.87
N GLY A 44 5.32 6.90 11.15
CA GLY A 44 3.96 6.89 11.69
C GLY A 44 3.32 5.50 11.56
N ILE A 45 2.69 5.06 12.64
CA ILE A 45 1.89 3.82 12.68
C ILE A 45 0.62 4.08 13.48
N VAL A 46 -0.40 3.25 13.27
CA VAL A 46 -1.62 3.26 14.10
C VAL A 46 -1.48 2.19 15.18
N ALA A 47 -1.87 2.53 16.41
CA ALA A 47 -1.94 1.56 17.50
C ALA A 47 -2.96 0.46 17.20
N GLU A 48 -2.62 -0.79 17.55
CA GLU A 48 -3.60 -1.88 17.48
C GLU A 48 -4.73 -1.64 18.50
N PRO A 49 -5.99 -1.96 18.13
CA PRO A 49 -7.10 -1.85 19.05
C PRO A 49 -6.86 -2.67 20.34
N GLY A 50 -6.84 -2.00 21.48
CA GLY A 50 -6.61 -2.64 22.79
C GLY A 50 -5.14 -2.82 23.18
N GLY A 51 -4.18 -2.54 22.32
CA GLY A 51 -2.73 -2.69 22.57
C GLY A 51 -2.09 -1.52 23.34
N GLY A 52 -2.83 -0.44 23.58
CA GLY A 52 -2.24 0.80 24.15
C GLY A 52 -1.27 1.47 23.18
N ASN A 53 -0.51 2.45 23.68
CA ASN A 53 0.50 3.16 22.86
C ASN A 53 1.87 2.43 22.83
N THR A 54 1.91 1.16 23.19
CA THR A 54 3.17 0.40 23.27
C THR A 54 3.33 -0.48 22.03
N ILE A 55 4.44 -0.30 21.33
CA ILE A 55 4.82 -1.12 20.19
C ILE A 55 5.80 -2.16 20.67
N PRO A 56 5.51 -3.46 20.57
CA PRO A 56 6.51 -4.50 20.87
C PRO A 56 7.74 -4.31 20.00
N GLY A 57 8.92 -4.40 20.60
CA GLY A 57 10.18 -4.30 19.85
C GLY A 57 10.50 -2.93 19.25
N LEU A 58 9.86 -1.85 19.72
CA LEU A 58 10.06 -0.48 19.20
C LEU A 58 11.53 -0.07 19.06
N ALA A 59 12.37 -0.41 20.02
CA ALA A 59 13.80 -0.10 19.97
C ALA A 59 14.47 -0.77 18.75
N ARG A 60 14.18 -2.05 18.49
CA ARG A 60 14.73 -2.78 17.35
C ARG A 60 14.27 -2.19 16.02
N LEU A 61 12.98 -1.82 15.90
CA LEU A 61 12.45 -1.14 14.72
C LEU A 61 13.15 0.20 14.51
N THR A 62 13.29 1.00 15.58
CA THR A 62 13.98 2.29 15.52
C THR A 62 15.43 2.15 15.06
N ASP A 63 16.18 1.21 15.62
CA ASP A 63 17.58 0.95 15.25
C ASP A 63 17.68 0.46 13.79
N ALA A 64 16.79 -0.42 13.34
CA ALA A 64 16.79 -0.93 11.98
C ALA A 64 16.55 0.19 10.95
N PHE A 65 15.56 1.05 11.16
CA PHE A 65 15.31 2.21 10.30
C PHE A 65 16.45 3.23 10.37
N ALA A 66 17.00 3.50 11.57
CA ALA A 66 18.11 4.42 11.74
C ALA A 66 19.37 3.93 10.99
N ASN A 67 19.68 2.65 11.05
CA ASN A 67 20.78 2.04 10.30
C ASN A 67 20.55 2.11 8.78
N ALA A 68 19.34 1.84 8.30
CA ALA A 68 19.00 1.89 6.89
C ALA A 68 19.14 3.31 6.31
N LEU A 69 18.69 4.32 7.06
CA LEU A 69 18.70 5.72 6.64
C LEU A 69 20.02 6.44 6.95
N GLY A 70 20.77 5.98 7.98
CA GLY A 70 21.96 6.64 8.49
C GLY A 70 21.64 7.93 9.24
N MET A 71 20.50 8.01 9.95
CA MET A 71 20.05 9.18 10.70
C MET A 71 19.16 8.80 11.87
N LYS A 72 18.86 9.78 12.74
CA LYS A 72 17.94 9.59 13.87
C LYS A 72 16.54 9.29 13.37
N VAL A 73 15.89 8.27 13.96
CA VAL A 73 14.53 7.84 13.68
C VAL A 73 13.68 7.88 14.93
N GLU A 74 12.43 8.28 14.81
CA GLU A 74 11.43 8.26 15.88
C GLU A 74 10.13 7.64 15.35
N PHE A 75 9.48 6.78 16.14
CA PHE A 75 8.14 6.27 15.84
C PHE A 75 7.07 7.14 16.49
N VAL A 76 6.07 7.47 15.70
CA VAL A 76 4.89 8.23 16.11
C VAL A 76 3.67 7.32 16.06
N VAL A 77 3.10 7.02 17.22
CA VAL A 77 1.88 6.20 17.33
C VAL A 77 0.68 7.12 17.21
N ALA A 78 -0.04 7.00 16.11
CA ALA A 78 -1.31 7.69 15.91
C ALA A 78 -2.46 6.87 16.53
N ARG A 79 -3.45 7.55 17.08
CA ARG A 79 -4.64 6.91 17.67
C ARG A 79 -5.52 6.21 16.63
N ASP A 80 -5.50 6.70 15.39
CA ASP A 80 -6.30 6.21 14.27
C ASP A 80 -5.70 6.66 12.93
N TYR A 81 -6.21 6.12 11.83
CA TYR A 81 -5.76 6.50 10.49
C TYR A 81 -6.03 7.97 10.15
N ALA A 82 -7.08 8.59 10.67
CA ALA A 82 -7.35 10.00 10.42
C ALA A 82 -6.24 10.89 11.01
N ALA A 83 -5.78 10.59 12.23
CA ALA A 83 -4.66 11.28 12.88
C ALA A 83 -3.34 11.01 12.15
N LEU A 84 -3.11 9.78 11.65
CA LEU A 84 -1.92 9.43 10.88
C LEU A 84 -1.86 10.17 9.54
N ILE A 85 -2.98 10.21 8.81
CA ILE A 85 -3.12 10.95 7.54
C ILE A 85 -2.81 12.43 7.76
N GLU A 86 -3.37 13.03 8.82
CA GLU A 86 -3.11 14.43 9.16
C GLU A 86 -1.64 14.68 9.50
N ALA A 87 -1.01 13.76 10.23
CA ALA A 87 0.41 13.85 10.59
C ALA A 87 1.33 13.79 9.36
N GLN A 88 1.01 12.93 8.38
CA GLN A 88 1.81 12.82 7.17
C GLN A 88 1.52 13.97 6.19
N ALA A 89 0.26 14.38 6.02
CA ALA A 89 -0.11 15.51 5.17
C ALA A 89 0.53 16.82 5.63
N SER A 90 0.64 17.03 6.95
CA SER A 90 1.30 18.21 7.53
C SER A 90 2.84 18.12 7.60
N GLY A 91 3.46 17.05 7.14
CA GLY A 91 4.92 16.85 7.16
C GLY A 91 5.49 16.46 8.52
N ARG A 92 4.66 16.23 9.55
CA ARG A 92 5.12 15.76 10.86
C ARG A 92 5.63 14.33 10.85
N VAL A 93 5.22 13.54 9.86
CA VAL A 93 5.62 12.15 9.63
C VAL A 93 6.05 12.02 8.17
N GLN A 94 7.22 11.44 7.93
CA GLN A 94 7.79 11.24 6.59
C GLN A 94 7.35 9.91 5.98
N TYR A 95 7.13 8.90 6.82
CA TYR A 95 6.78 7.54 6.43
C TYR A 95 5.61 7.05 7.27
N ALA A 96 4.66 6.34 6.67
CA ALA A 96 3.49 5.80 7.35
C ALA A 96 3.14 4.39 6.87
N VAL A 97 2.65 3.56 7.80
CA VAL A 97 2.06 2.24 7.49
C VAL A 97 0.55 2.39 7.41
N TYR A 98 -0.02 2.10 6.25
CA TYR A 98 -1.43 2.30 5.97
C TYR A 98 -2.18 1.00 5.64
N SER A 99 -3.47 0.96 5.93
CA SER A 99 -4.37 0.08 5.17
C SER A 99 -4.57 0.63 3.76
N ALA A 100 -5.02 -0.20 2.81
CA ALA A 100 -5.27 0.24 1.43
C ALA A 100 -6.22 1.45 1.34
N LEU A 101 -7.31 1.42 2.11
CA LEU A 101 -8.30 2.51 2.13
C LEU A 101 -7.77 3.76 2.83
N ALA A 102 -6.98 3.61 3.89
CA ALA A 102 -6.34 4.75 4.54
C ALA A 102 -5.32 5.45 3.64
N TYR A 103 -4.52 4.68 2.88
CA TYR A 103 -3.63 5.24 1.85
C TYR A 103 -4.41 5.98 0.76
N ALA A 104 -5.48 5.38 0.24
CA ALA A 104 -6.34 6.01 -0.75
C ALA A 104 -6.93 7.32 -0.22
N THR A 105 -7.38 7.34 1.04
CA THR A 105 -7.89 8.55 1.70
C THR A 105 -6.80 9.62 1.84
N ALA A 106 -5.57 9.23 2.22
CA ALA A 106 -4.44 10.16 2.29
C ALA A 106 -4.10 10.76 0.92
N SER A 107 -4.06 9.90 -0.11
CA SER A 107 -3.80 10.31 -1.49
C SER A 107 -4.84 11.30 -2.02
N GLU A 108 -6.14 11.03 -1.81
CA GLU A 108 -7.23 11.95 -2.19
C GLU A 108 -7.17 13.28 -1.44
N ARG A 109 -6.78 13.24 -0.16
CA ARG A 109 -6.75 14.43 0.69
C ARG A 109 -5.67 15.43 0.29
N CYS A 110 -4.46 14.98 -0.03
CA CYS A 110 -3.33 15.88 -0.26
C CYS A 110 -2.56 15.63 -1.57
N GLY A 111 -2.70 14.48 -2.22
CA GLY A 111 -1.82 14.11 -3.34
C GLY A 111 -0.34 14.08 -2.99
N CYS A 112 -0.01 14.11 -1.69
CA CYS A 112 1.33 14.32 -1.16
C CYS A 112 1.99 13.03 -0.65
N VAL A 113 1.40 11.86 -0.90
CA VAL A 113 1.89 10.55 -0.47
C VAL A 113 2.06 9.62 -1.66
N GLU A 114 3.07 8.76 -1.59
CA GLU A 114 3.28 7.68 -2.55
C GLU A 114 3.64 6.38 -1.84
N PRO A 115 3.23 5.21 -2.37
CA PRO A 115 3.58 3.92 -1.80
C PRO A 115 5.01 3.56 -2.19
N LEU A 116 5.77 2.94 -1.28
CA LEU A 116 7.07 2.36 -1.61
C LEU A 116 6.99 0.87 -1.81
N VAL A 117 6.42 0.18 -0.82
CA VAL A 117 6.26 -1.28 -0.82
C VAL A 117 4.92 -1.64 -0.21
N ALA A 118 4.46 -2.86 -0.49
CA ALA A 118 3.32 -3.48 0.17
C ALA A 118 3.67 -4.93 0.55
N PRO A 119 3.04 -5.48 1.60
CA PRO A 119 3.30 -6.83 2.03
C PRO A 119 2.78 -7.87 1.03
N VAL A 120 3.30 -9.09 1.17
CA VAL A 120 2.91 -10.28 0.41
C VAL A 120 2.63 -11.41 1.39
N ASP A 121 1.62 -12.23 1.15
CA ASP A 121 1.37 -13.43 1.94
C ASP A 121 2.37 -14.56 1.64
N ALA A 122 2.38 -15.57 2.50
CA ALA A 122 3.27 -16.73 2.36
C ALA A 122 3.13 -17.44 1.01
N ASP A 123 1.94 -17.47 0.44
CA ASP A 123 1.59 -18.10 -0.85
C ASP A 123 1.54 -17.10 -2.01
N GLY A 124 2.12 -15.92 -1.82
CA GLY A 124 2.31 -14.95 -2.90
C GLY A 124 1.11 -14.03 -3.16
N ALA A 125 0.06 -14.07 -2.33
CA ALA A 125 -1.01 -13.08 -2.45
C ALA A 125 -0.49 -11.68 -2.13
N VAL A 126 -0.88 -10.72 -2.94
CA VAL A 126 -0.52 -9.30 -2.79
C VAL A 126 -1.74 -8.42 -2.44
N GLY A 127 -2.91 -9.03 -2.33
CA GLY A 127 -4.16 -8.36 -2.06
C GLY A 127 -5.34 -9.33 -2.10
N ILE A 128 -6.54 -8.77 -2.18
CA ILE A 128 -7.79 -9.53 -2.27
C ILE A 128 -8.60 -9.12 -3.49
N ARG A 129 -9.45 -10.05 -3.95
CA ARG A 129 -10.53 -9.79 -4.90
C ARG A 129 -11.87 -10.12 -4.26
N SER A 130 -12.90 -9.37 -4.58
CA SER A 130 -14.25 -9.81 -4.28
C SER A 130 -14.73 -10.78 -5.34
N VAL A 131 -15.53 -11.74 -4.91
CA VAL A 131 -16.14 -12.77 -5.79
C VAL A 131 -17.65 -12.83 -5.54
N LEU A 132 -18.41 -13.07 -6.61
CA LEU A 132 -19.80 -13.51 -6.52
C LEU A 132 -19.84 -15.02 -6.68
N VAL A 133 -20.17 -15.72 -5.61
CA VAL A 133 -20.24 -17.20 -5.58
C VAL A 133 -21.69 -17.65 -5.58
N THR A 134 -22.01 -18.68 -6.34
CA THR A 134 -23.31 -19.38 -6.31
C THR A 134 -23.15 -20.84 -5.93
N ARG A 135 -24.22 -21.42 -5.44
CA ARG A 135 -24.34 -22.83 -5.10
C ARG A 135 -25.35 -23.53 -6.03
N ASP A 136 -24.98 -24.74 -6.50
CA ASP A 136 -25.87 -25.65 -7.27
C ASP A 136 -26.53 -24.98 -8.49
N GLY A 137 -25.86 -23.97 -9.08
CA GLY A 137 -26.39 -23.22 -10.23
C GLY A 137 -27.64 -22.39 -9.94
N ARG A 138 -27.97 -22.13 -8.67
CA ARG A 138 -29.17 -21.36 -8.27
C ARG A 138 -29.16 -19.94 -8.82
N LEU A 139 -28.00 -19.29 -8.89
CA LEU A 139 -27.78 -18.04 -9.61
C LEU A 139 -27.07 -18.36 -10.93
N PRO A 140 -27.71 -18.15 -12.09
CA PRO A 140 -27.12 -18.55 -13.36
C PRO A 140 -25.94 -17.67 -13.80
N ASP A 141 -26.07 -16.35 -13.61
CA ASP A 141 -25.07 -15.35 -13.98
C ASP A 141 -25.24 -14.04 -13.18
N LEU A 142 -24.36 -13.08 -13.37
CA LEU A 142 -24.42 -11.78 -12.72
C LEU A 142 -25.70 -10.99 -13.09
N ALA A 143 -26.17 -11.08 -14.33
CA ALA A 143 -27.32 -10.31 -14.80
C ALA A 143 -28.62 -10.73 -14.12
N ALA A 144 -28.73 -12.00 -13.72
CA ALA A 144 -29.89 -12.55 -13.02
C ALA A 144 -29.96 -12.15 -11.54
N MET A 145 -28.93 -11.49 -10.99
CA MET A 145 -28.78 -11.20 -9.56
C MET A 145 -30.01 -10.51 -8.95
N ALA A 146 -30.62 -9.56 -9.66
CA ALA A 146 -31.76 -8.78 -9.17
C ALA A 146 -33.04 -9.61 -8.90
N SER A 147 -33.14 -10.83 -9.45
CA SER A 147 -34.26 -11.75 -9.25
C SER A 147 -33.97 -12.89 -8.24
N HIS A 148 -32.80 -12.83 -7.59
CA HIS A 148 -32.33 -13.85 -6.65
C HIS A 148 -31.98 -13.24 -5.30
N ARG A 149 -31.80 -14.06 -4.27
CA ARG A 149 -31.38 -13.62 -2.94
C ARG A 149 -29.84 -13.65 -2.85
N ILE A 150 -29.24 -12.50 -2.65
CA ILE A 150 -27.79 -12.37 -2.60
C ILE A 150 -27.37 -12.00 -1.18
N ALA A 151 -26.61 -12.87 -0.53
CA ALA A 151 -26.01 -12.57 0.76
C ALA A 151 -24.86 -11.58 0.61
N ILE A 152 -24.78 -10.61 1.50
CA ILE A 152 -23.72 -9.59 1.55
C ILE A 152 -23.26 -9.42 3.00
N ALA A 153 -21.98 -9.23 3.22
CA ALA A 153 -21.40 -8.94 4.53
C ALA A 153 -21.87 -7.58 5.08
N PRO A 154 -21.60 -7.25 6.37
CA PRO A 154 -21.90 -5.93 6.94
C PRO A 154 -21.29 -4.80 6.09
N ALA A 155 -21.94 -3.62 6.10
CA ALA A 155 -21.60 -2.47 5.23
C ALA A 155 -20.11 -2.07 5.27
N GLY A 156 -19.49 -2.13 6.45
CA GLY A 156 -18.05 -1.81 6.60
C GLY A 156 -17.10 -2.95 6.21
N ASN A 157 -17.57 -4.12 5.80
CA ASN A 157 -16.71 -5.22 5.39
C ASN A 157 -16.10 -4.95 4.02
N VAL A 158 -14.77 -4.90 3.94
CA VAL A 158 -14.07 -4.52 2.71
C VAL A 158 -14.32 -5.53 1.60
N GLY A 159 -14.01 -6.82 1.81
CA GLY A 159 -14.03 -7.84 0.76
C GLY A 159 -15.45 -8.26 0.33
N GLY A 160 -16.40 -8.35 1.29
CA GLY A 160 -17.74 -8.84 1.05
C GLY A 160 -18.82 -7.77 0.89
N ALA A 161 -18.46 -6.46 0.97
CA ALA A 161 -19.42 -5.37 0.78
C ALA A 161 -18.86 -4.17 0.03
N LEU A 162 -17.82 -3.48 0.53
CA LEU A 162 -17.33 -2.26 -0.07
C LEU A 162 -16.72 -2.50 -1.46
N LEU A 163 -15.85 -3.50 -1.56
CA LEU A 163 -15.15 -3.85 -2.79
C LEU A 163 -16.09 -4.28 -3.92
N PRO A 164 -17.04 -5.22 -3.71
CA PRO A 164 -17.94 -5.63 -4.80
C PRO A 164 -18.83 -4.47 -5.25
N MET A 165 -19.33 -3.64 -4.34
CA MET A 165 -20.17 -2.51 -4.72
C MET A 165 -19.40 -1.45 -5.53
N ALA A 166 -18.13 -1.17 -5.16
CA ALA A 166 -17.30 -0.23 -5.89
C ALA A 166 -16.88 -0.78 -7.27
N ALA A 167 -16.49 -2.05 -7.35
CA ALA A 167 -16.07 -2.69 -8.59
C ALA A 167 -17.22 -2.79 -9.59
N LEU A 168 -18.39 -3.27 -9.18
CA LEU A 168 -19.58 -3.33 -10.03
C LEU A 168 -20.03 -1.94 -10.51
N SER A 169 -19.94 -0.93 -9.64
CA SER A 169 -20.22 0.46 -10.03
C SER A 169 -19.26 0.97 -11.12
N ALA A 170 -17.97 0.61 -11.01
CA ALA A 170 -16.97 0.96 -12.04
C ALA A 170 -17.23 0.25 -13.38
N GLU A 171 -17.83 -0.94 -13.35
CA GLU A 171 -18.28 -1.71 -14.53
C GLU A 171 -19.64 -1.26 -15.06
N GLY A 172 -20.26 -0.22 -14.47
CA GLY A 172 -21.57 0.31 -14.86
C GLY A 172 -22.77 -0.38 -14.23
N VAL A 173 -22.56 -1.39 -13.38
CA VAL A 173 -23.62 -2.10 -12.64
C VAL A 173 -23.88 -1.39 -11.31
N ARG A 174 -24.96 -0.60 -11.26
CA ARG A 174 -25.32 0.16 -10.05
C ARG A 174 -26.26 -0.64 -9.16
N ILE A 175 -25.83 -0.92 -7.96
CA ILE A 175 -26.58 -1.59 -6.92
C ILE A 175 -26.74 -0.64 -5.75
N ALA A 176 -27.99 -0.35 -5.37
CA ALA A 176 -28.27 0.38 -4.13
C ALA A 176 -28.08 -0.55 -2.92
N GLN A 177 -27.63 -0.01 -1.80
CA GLN A 177 -27.38 -0.79 -0.58
C GLN A 177 -28.64 -1.41 0.03
N ASP A 178 -29.76 -0.78 -0.19
CA ASP A 178 -31.10 -1.21 0.22
C ASP A 178 -31.83 -2.02 -0.87
N SER A 179 -31.13 -2.46 -1.91
CA SER A 179 -31.71 -3.31 -2.95
C SER A 179 -32.40 -4.53 -2.34
N PRO A 180 -33.67 -4.82 -2.67
CA PRO A 180 -34.48 -5.85 -1.99
C PRO A 180 -33.94 -7.28 -2.19
N PHE A 181 -33.08 -7.49 -3.19
CA PHE A 181 -32.43 -8.76 -3.45
C PHE A 181 -31.16 -8.98 -2.60
N LEU A 182 -30.64 -7.93 -1.93
CA LEU A 182 -29.50 -8.03 -1.04
C LEU A 182 -29.97 -8.37 0.38
N THR A 183 -29.45 -9.44 0.95
CA THR A 183 -29.65 -9.79 2.36
C THR A 183 -28.35 -9.58 3.12
N ARG A 184 -28.34 -8.58 3.99
CA ARG A 184 -27.17 -8.22 4.78
C ARG A 184 -27.05 -9.11 6.00
N ALA A 185 -25.94 -9.85 6.07
CA ALA A 185 -25.62 -10.71 7.21
C ALA A 185 -24.93 -9.92 8.34
N ALA A 186 -24.94 -10.49 9.56
CA ALA A 186 -24.28 -9.92 10.73
C ALA A 186 -22.74 -10.02 10.67
N SER A 187 -22.20 -10.94 9.87
CA SER A 187 -20.76 -11.13 9.63
C SER A 187 -20.52 -11.75 8.25
N ALA A 188 -19.26 -11.78 7.79
CA ALA A 188 -18.91 -12.50 6.56
C ALA A 188 -19.19 -13.99 6.69
N THR A 189 -18.87 -14.61 7.83
CA THR A 189 -19.19 -16.03 8.10
C THR A 189 -20.69 -16.29 8.12
N ALA A 190 -21.50 -15.37 8.66
CA ALA A 190 -22.95 -15.50 8.60
C ALA A 190 -23.46 -15.42 7.15
N ALA A 191 -22.88 -14.59 6.29
CA ALA A 191 -23.22 -14.55 4.86
C ALA A 191 -22.87 -15.87 4.15
N GLU A 192 -21.74 -16.48 4.49
CA GLU A 192 -21.35 -17.82 4.00
C GLU A 192 -22.32 -18.90 4.46
N ALA A 193 -22.77 -18.83 5.73
CA ALA A 193 -23.78 -19.74 6.26
C ALA A 193 -25.14 -19.63 5.52
N MET A 194 -25.55 -18.42 5.11
CA MET A 194 -26.79 -18.23 4.33
C MET A 194 -26.68 -18.92 2.95
N LEU A 195 -25.53 -18.87 2.28
CA LEU A 195 -25.32 -19.59 1.02
C LEU A 195 -25.34 -21.12 1.25
N SER A 196 -24.60 -21.61 2.24
CA SER A 196 -24.52 -23.05 2.55
C SER A 196 -25.86 -23.63 3.04
N GLY A 197 -26.64 -22.87 3.82
CA GLY A 197 -27.98 -23.23 4.28
C GLY A 197 -29.08 -23.11 3.20
N GLY A 198 -28.78 -22.48 2.05
CA GLY A 198 -29.77 -22.28 0.98
C GLY A 198 -30.71 -21.10 1.22
N GLU A 199 -30.42 -20.24 2.18
CA GLU A 199 -31.14 -18.99 2.42
C GLU A 199 -30.85 -17.94 1.39
N ALA A 200 -29.64 -18.01 0.77
CA ALA A 200 -29.22 -17.19 -0.35
C ALA A 200 -28.87 -18.05 -1.59
N ASP A 201 -29.06 -17.48 -2.76
CA ASP A 201 -28.76 -18.12 -4.05
C ASP A 201 -27.36 -17.72 -4.56
N GLY A 202 -26.86 -16.58 -4.09
CA GLY A 202 -25.51 -16.08 -4.31
C GLY A 202 -24.96 -15.36 -3.09
N LEU A 203 -23.63 -15.16 -3.08
CA LEU A 203 -22.89 -14.54 -1.98
C LEU A 203 -21.80 -13.66 -2.53
N PHE A 204 -21.70 -12.42 -2.08
CA PHE A 204 -20.47 -11.62 -2.23
C PHE A 204 -19.46 -11.99 -1.14
N GLY A 205 -18.37 -12.60 -1.56
CA GLY A 205 -17.25 -12.96 -0.71
C GLY A 205 -15.94 -12.33 -1.20
N TRP A 206 -14.82 -12.91 -0.79
CA TRP A 206 -13.49 -12.48 -1.21
C TRP A 206 -12.51 -13.65 -1.26
N GLU A 207 -11.44 -13.49 -2.05
CA GLU A 207 -10.33 -14.41 -2.16
C GLU A 207 -9.00 -13.65 -2.17
N PRO A 208 -7.93 -14.19 -1.54
CA PRO A 208 -6.59 -13.67 -1.71
C PRO A 208 -6.13 -13.90 -3.14
N ALA A 209 -5.37 -12.96 -3.70
CA ALA A 209 -4.92 -13.03 -5.09
C ALA A 209 -3.49 -12.52 -5.27
N GLY A 210 -2.77 -13.18 -6.17
CA GLY A 210 -1.43 -12.80 -6.61
C GLY A 210 -1.43 -11.53 -7.49
N ALA A 211 -0.24 -11.09 -7.87
CA ALA A 211 -0.07 -9.90 -8.73
C ALA A 211 -0.66 -10.10 -10.14
N ASP A 212 -0.74 -11.33 -10.63
CA ASP A 212 -1.41 -11.71 -11.88
C ASP A 212 -2.94 -11.72 -11.76
N GLY A 213 -3.44 -11.47 -10.54
CA GLY A 213 -4.84 -11.49 -10.20
C GLY A 213 -5.45 -12.88 -10.10
N GLN A 214 -4.66 -13.95 -10.12
CA GLN A 214 -5.17 -15.29 -9.88
C GLN A 214 -5.35 -15.53 -8.37
N PRO A 215 -6.40 -16.28 -7.96
CA PRO A 215 -6.57 -16.63 -6.55
C PRO A 215 -5.37 -17.48 -6.08
N THR A 216 -4.93 -17.22 -4.86
CA THR A 216 -3.95 -18.08 -4.18
C THR A 216 -4.68 -19.17 -3.40
N HIS A 217 -4.00 -20.29 -3.12
CA HIS A 217 -4.65 -21.50 -2.60
C HIS A 217 -5.03 -21.45 -1.13
N SER A 218 -4.69 -20.40 -0.39
CA SER A 218 -4.95 -20.32 1.04
C SER A 218 -5.94 -19.21 1.41
N GLY A 219 -7.04 -19.58 2.01
CA GLY A 219 -8.00 -18.67 2.60
C GLY A 219 -9.10 -18.19 1.64
N GLY A 220 -9.80 -17.15 2.03
CA GLY A 220 -10.91 -16.61 1.27
C GLY A 220 -12.24 -17.36 1.47
N THR A 221 -13.26 -16.87 0.79
CA THR A 221 -14.64 -17.38 0.94
C THR A 221 -14.82 -18.77 0.35
N VAL A 222 -14.29 -19.00 -0.87
CA VAL A 222 -14.44 -20.31 -1.53
C VAL A 222 -13.76 -21.39 -0.71
N ALA A 223 -12.51 -21.19 -0.28
CA ALA A 223 -11.79 -22.16 0.55
C ALA A 223 -12.53 -22.48 1.87
N ARG A 224 -13.14 -21.48 2.52
CA ARG A 224 -13.93 -21.73 3.75
C ARG A 224 -15.21 -22.51 3.48
N LEU A 225 -15.90 -22.24 2.37
CA LEU A 225 -17.08 -22.98 1.96
C LEU A 225 -16.72 -24.44 1.61
N GLU A 226 -15.59 -24.70 0.99
CA GLU A 226 -15.08 -26.05 0.69
C GLU A 226 -14.77 -26.82 2.00
N VAL A 227 -14.08 -26.18 2.95
CA VAL A 227 -13.85 -26.76 4.29
C VAL A 227 -15.17 -27.05 5.03
N ALA A 228 -16.20 -26.23 4.83
CA ALA A 228 -17.54 -26.45 5.38
C ALA A 228 -18.32 -27.55 4.66
N GLY A 229 -17.71 -28.28 3.72
CA GLY A 229 -18.30 -29.44 3.04
C GLY A 229 -19.00 -29.12 1.73
N MET A 230 -18.91 -27.89 1.22
CA MET A 230 -19.41 -27.53 -0.11
C MET A 230 -18.28 -27.77 -1.13
N GLN A 231 -18.34 -28.84 -1.90
CA GLN A 231 -17.25 -29.24 -2.78
C GLN A 231 -17.59 -29.18 -4.28
N GLY A 232 -16.58 -28.86 -5.08
CA GLY A 232 -16.54 -29.11 -6.52
C GLY A 232 -17.66 -28.46 -7.31
N ALA A 233 -18.44 -29.24 -8.06
CA ALA A 233 -19.45 -28.74 -8.98
C ALA A 233 -20.61 -27.97 -8.31
N SER A 234 -20.73 -28.00 -6.97
CA SER A 234 -21.75 -27.23 -6.26
C SER A 234 -21.40 -25.75 -6.07
N LEU A 235 -20.13 -25.38 -6.10
CA LEU A 235 -19.69 -23.97 -6.00
C LEU A 235 -19.21 -23.45 -7.36
N ARG A 236 -19.64 -22.26 -7.72
CA ARG A 236 -19.18 -21.57 -8.94
C ARG A 236 -18.99 -20.07 -8.67
N VAL A 237 -17.82 -19.55 -9.02
CA VAL A 237 -17.56 -18.11 -9.07
C VAL A 237 -18.12 -17.57 -10.38
N LEU A 238 -19.05 -16.61 -10.28
CA LEU A 238 -19.74 -15.99 -11.42
C LEU A 238 -19.12 -14.67 -11.87
N TRP A 239 -18.47 -13.98 -10.93
CA TRP A 239 -17.85 -12.70 -11.15
C TRP A 239 -16.71 -12.47 -10.16
N THR A 240 -15.72 -11.70 -10.57
CA THR A 240 -14.55 -11.36 -9.77
C THR A 240 -14.19 -9.90 -9.99
N SER A 241 -13.93 -9.16 -8.92
CA SER A 241 -13.51 -7.76 -8.98
C SER A 241 -12.07 -7.57 -9.48
N GLY A 242 -11.69 -6.34 -9.73
CA GLY A 242 -10.29 -5.93 -9.76
C GLY A 242 -9.60 -6.17 -8.42
N LEU A 243 -8.26 -6.24 -8.42
CA LEU A 243 -7.44 -6.47 -7.24
C LEU A 243 -7.49 -5.25 -6.30
N LEU A 244 -7.80 -5.46 -5.03
CA LEU A 244 -7.54 -4.54 -3.94
C LEU A 244 -6.25 -4.95 -3.27
N ARG A 245 -5.17 -4.22 -3.53
CA ARG A 245 -3.85 -4.50 -2.97
C ARG A 245 -3.82 -4.31 -1.46
N TYR A 246 -2.96 -5.06 -0.75
CA TYR A 246 -2.72 -4.85 0.68
C TYR A 246 -2.20 -3.45 0.97
N GLY A 247 -2.36 -2.99 2.20
CA GLY A 247 -2.00 -1.65 2.61
C GLY A 247 -0.51 -1.35 2.43
N PRO A 248 -0.13 -0.18 1.89
CA PRO A 248 1.25 0.12 1.62
C PRO A 248 1.98 0.72 2.82
N HIS A 249 3.28 0.56 2.80
CA HIS A 249 4.23 1.42 3.47
C HIS A 249 4.49 2.62 2.56
N ALA A 250 4.04 3.81 2.96
CA ALA A 250 4.01 4.99 2.12
C ALA A 250 4.86 6.13 2.69
N VAL A 251 5.41 6.95 1.81
CA VAL A 251 6.19 8.13 2.16
C VAL A 251 5.54 9.39 1.60
N ARG A 252 6.02 10.54 2.05
CA ARG A 252 5.72 11.81 1.39
C ARG A 252 6.32 11.81 -0.01
N SER A 253 5.57 12.34 -0.98
CA SER A 253 6.03 12.42 -2.39
C SER A 253 7.22 13.38 -2.57
N ASP A 254 7.39 14.37 -1.67
CA ASP A 254 8.52 15.31 -1.65
C ASP A 254 9.75 14.79 -0.87
N LEU A 255 9.72 13.56 -0.32
CA LEU A 255 10.87 12.96 0.32
C LEU A 255 12.00 12.76 -0.69
N ASP A 256 13.24 13.02 -0.25
CA ASP A 256 14.44 12.88 -1.09
C ASP A 256 14.52 11.50 -1.77
N PRO A 257 14.86 11.44 -3.06
CA PRO A 257 14.93 10.18 -3.81
C PRO A 257 15.91 9.16 -3.21
N GLU A 258 17.01 9.59 -2.60
CA GLU A 258 17.95 8.67 -1.95
C GLU A 258 17.36 8.06 -0.68
N ALA A 259 16.59 8.83 0.10
CA ALA A 259 15.85 8.31 1.24
C ALA A 259 14.82 7.26 0.80
N LYS A 260 14.04 7.52 -0.26
CA LYS A 260 13.09 6.57 -0.84
C LYS A 260 13.79 5.29 -1.31
N ARG A 261 14.90 5.42 -2.02
CA ARG A 261 15.69 4.28 -2.49
C ARG A 261 16.20 3.42 -1.32
N ARG A 262 16.76 4.04 -0.28
CA ARG A 262 17.25 3.34 0.92
C ARG A 262 16.13 2.58 1.62
N LEU A 263 14.98 3.23 1.83
CA LEU A 263 13.81 2.60 2.42
C LEU A 263 13.31 1.42 1.59
N THR A 264 13.21 1.57 0.27
CA THR A 264 12.77 0.48 -0.62
C THR A 264 13.72 -0.71 -0.53
N VAL A 265 15.04 -0.49 -0.61
CA VAL A 265 16.04 -1.56 -0.48
C VAL A 265 15.97 -2.22 0.89
N PHE A 266 15.87 -1.44 1.96
CA PHE A 266 15.75 -1.94 3.32
C PHE A 266 14.51 -2.83 3.47
N LEU A 267 13.33 -2.33 3.09
CA LEU A 267 12.06 -3.03 3.27
C LEU A 267 11.96 -4.30 2.41
N THR A 268 12.38 -4.25 1.15
CA THR A 268 12.32 -5.44 0.27
C THR A 268 13.25 -6.56 0.70
N ASN A 269 14.34 -6.25 1.43
CA ASN A 269 15.27 -7.24 1.96
C ASN A 269 15.00 -7.60 3.44
N LEU A 270 14.08 -6.90 4.12
CA LEU A 270 13.91 -6.99 5.57
C LEU A 270 13.62 -8.41 6.04
N LYS A 271 12.71 -9.12 5.38
CA LYS A 271 12.35 -10.49 5.75
C LYS A 271 13.53 -11.47 5.63
N SER A 272 14.33 -11.34 4.59
CA SER A 272 15.46 -12.26 4.36
C SER A 272 16.67 -11.96 5.25
N GLN A 273 16.89 -10.69 5.61
CA GLN A 273 18.06 -10.26 6.37
C GLN A 273 17.82 -10.21 7.88
N THR A 274 16.63 -9.77 8.31
CA THR A 274 16.25 -9.59 9.72
C THR A 274 14.77 -9.96 9.91
N PRO A 275 14.42 -11.27 9.83
CA PRO A 275 13.04 -11.74 9.89
C PRO A 275 12.33 -11.33 11.19
N ASP A 276 13.02 -11.26 12.30
CA ASP A 276 12.47 -10.80 13.58
C ASP A 276 12.06 -9.33 13.58
N VAL A 277 12.76 -8.48 12.83
CA VAL A 277 12.37 -7.07 12.63
C VAL A 277 11.20 -6.97 11.65
N TYR A 278 11.20 -7.83 10.62
CA TYR A 278 10.08 -7.92 9.69
C TYR A 278 8.78 -8.27 10.43
N ASP A 279 8.78 -9.31 11.27
CA ASP A 279 7.61 -9.77 12.03
C ASP A 279 7.09 -8.71 13.02
N LEU A 280 7.97 -7.82 13.52
CA LEU A 280 7.55 -6.67 14.33
C LEU A 280 6.88 -5.56 13.53
N LEU A 281 7.27 -5.38 12.26
CA LEU A 281 6.75 -4.33 11.39
C LEU A 281 5.49 -4.78 10.64
N GLU A 282 5.42 -6.07 10.28
CA GLU A 282 4.34 -6.70 9.53
C GLU A 282 4.01 -8.07 10.13
N SER A 283 3.02 -8.07 11.02
CA SER A 283 2.62 -9.29 11.77
C SER A 283 1.56 -10.13 11.03
N THR A 284 0.98 -9.60 9.97
CA THR A 284 -0.18 -10.21 9.29
C THR A 284 0.23 -11.02 8.07
N HIS A 285 1.12 -10.48 7.22
CA HIS A 285 1.50 -11.06 5.95
C HIS A 285 2.96 -11.52 6.00
N SER A 286 3.19 -12.80 5.84
CA SER A 286 4.51 -13.40 6.10
C SER A 286 5.37 -13.62 4.86
N GLY A 287 5.00 -13.11 3.68
CA GLY A 287 5.72 -13.29 2.41
C GLY A 287 6.84 -12.27 2.13
N GLY A 288 6.98 -11.23 2.97
CA GLY A 288 7.92 -10.14 2.73
C GLY A 288 7.24 -8.94 2.09
N PHE A 289 8.06 -8.01 1.57
CA PHE A 289 7.57 -6.82 0.87
C PHE A 289 7.95 -6.83 -0.60
N THR A 290 7.05 -6.31 -1.45
CA THR A 290 7.27 -6.07 -2.87
C THR A 290 7.06 -4.58 -3.19
N PRO A 291 7.76 -4.00 -4.18
CA PRO A 291 7.51 -2.63 -4.61
C PRO A 291 6.05 -2.37 -4.95
N ALA A 292 5.57 -1.18 -4.62
CA ALA A 292 4.21 -0.74 -4.89
C ALA A 292 4.20 0.61 -5.61
N ALA A 293 3.23 0.81 -6.50
CA ALA A 293 3.04 2.04 -7.27
C ALA A 293 1.66 2.65 -7.01
N PRO A 294 1.46 3.96 -7.21
CA PRO A 294 0.14 4.61 -7.02
C PRO A 294 -0.99 3.94 -7.80
N GLY A 295 -0.70 3.44 -9.01
CA GLY A 295 -1.69 2.75 -9.86
C GLY A 295 -2.24 1.45 -9.25
N ASP A 296 -1.50 0.80 -8.36
CA ASP A 296 -1.91 -0.43 -7.69
C ASP A 296 -3.11 -0.22 -6.74
N TYR A 297 -3.39 1.03 -6.37
CA TYR A 297 -4.45 1.41 -5.42
C TYR A 297 -5.69 2.00 -6.10
N ALA A 298 -5.84 1.85 -7.42
CA ALA A 298 -7.01 2.35 -8.16
C ALA A 298 -8.34 1.83 -7.58
N MET A 299 -8.39 0.56 -7.15
CA MET A 299 -9.58 -0.02 -6.54
C MET A 299 -9.87 0.56 -5.15
N ALA A 300 -8.85 0.81 -4.35
CA ALA A 300 -8.99 1.48 -3.05
C ALA A 300 -9.54 2.91 -3.21
N LEU A 301 -9.03 3.65 -4.21
CA LEU A 301 -9.53 4.98 -4.57
C LEU A 301 -11.00 4.93 -5.02
N ALA A 302 -11.39 3.94 -5.82
CA ALA A 302 -12.78 3.78 -6.23
C ALA A 302 -13.72 3.55 -5.05
N ILE A 303 -13.31 2.76 -4.05
CA ILE A 303 -14.07 2.55 -2.81
C ILE A 303 -14.21 3.87 -2.04
N VAL A 304 -13.11 4.59 -1.81
CA VAL A 304 -13.10 5.84 -1.04
C VAL A 304 -14.00 6.90 -1.70
N ARG A 305 -13.88 7.09 -3.02
CA ARG A 305 -14.71 8.05 -3.76
C ARG A 305 -16.19 7.70 -3.70
N ARG A 306 -16.53 6.41 -3.87
CA ARG A 306 -17.93 5.95 -3.75
C ARG A 306 -18.51 6.27 -2.37
N THR A 307 -17.75 6.00 -1.31
CA THR A 307 -18.17 6.28 0.07
C THR A 307 -18.36 7.79 0.31
N ALA A 308 -17.43 8.62 -0.20
CA ALA A 308 -17.52 10.08 -0.07
C ALA A 308 -18.72 10.69 -0.81
N ASP A 309 -19.11 10.11 -1.95
CA ASP A 309 -20.27 10.54 -2.74
C ASP A 309 -21.62 10.21 -2.06
N GLY A 310 -21.63 9.63 -0.86
CA GLY A 310 -22.84 9.21 -0.15
C GLY A 310 -23.63 8.09 -0.85
N ARG A 311 -22.97 7.35 -1.72
CA ARG A 311 -23.54 6.18 -2.41
C ARG A 311 -23.21 4.90 -1.64
N GLU A 312 -23.38 5.00 -0.34
CA GLU A 312 -23.28 3.86 0.55
C GLU A 312 -24.35 2.82 0.30
#